data_ce526092c941c43d7fd0202ad1a40f30
#
_entry.id   ce526092c941c43d7fd0202ad1a40f30
#
_cell.length_a   1.000
_cell.length_b   1.000
_cell.length_c   1.000
_cell.angle_alpha   90.00
_cell.angle_beta   90.00
_cell.angle_gamma   90.00
#
_symmetry.space_group_name_H-M   'P 1'
#
loop_
_entity.id
_entity.type
_entity.pdbx_description
1 polymer ?
#
loop_
_entity_poly.entity_id
_entity_poly.type
_entity_poly.pdbx_seq_one_letter_code
_entity_poly.pdbx_strand_id
1 'polypeptide(L)'
;MFVPNVKGTDKKRLREVSYDLSIKSWQYWCDKNNCDLIILDELIHPHDVMKINFHRYYAFDILDNSGVEYDQILITDADAIIHPDCPNFFELTDNKYTVTMAGGSYDWICRSLENYSKFLFNNKTFPLWNYFNAGFQIVNKSHRYLWDKLIDTYFNNQESIRKMQDNFYVGTDQPIINFVVNLSNVETKFLPYQYCMADLHGKGILDEDLTFTKVLKGIYQYNAIPDNDGADRTLYWMKKTYDNLYGELK
;
A
#
# COMPACT_ATOMS: atom_id res chain seq x y z
N MET A 1 11.57 6.03 3.21
CA MET A 1 10.16 5.61 3.08
C MET A 1 9.54 6.34 1.90
N PHE A 2 8.66 5.70 1.15
CA PHE A 2 8.09 6.22 -0.09
C PHE A 2 6.56 6.26 0.00
N VAL A 3 5.96 7.45 -0.14
CA VAL A 3 4.51 7.67 -0.01
C VAL A 3 3.98 8.34 -1.27
N PRO A 4 3.18 7.64 -2.10
CA PRO A 4 2.49 8.26 -3.22
C PRO A 4 1.42 9.23 -2.73
N ASN A 5 1.55 10.51 -3.07
CA ASN A 5 0.60 11.57 -2.68
C ASN A 5 0.30 12.50 -3.86
N VAL A 6 -0.16 11.94 -4.98
CA VAL A 6 -0.49 12.72 -6.17
C VAL A 6 -1.93 13.20 -6.12
N LYS A 7 -2.13 14.52 -6.28
CA LYS A 7 -3.44 15.17 -6.23
C LYS A 7 -4.15 15.12 -7.59
N GLY A 8 -5.48 14.98 -7.55
CA GLY A 8 -6.35 15.33 -8.70
C GLY A 8 -6.34 14.38 -9.90
N THR A 9 -5.94 13.13 -9.77
CA THR A 9 -5.75 12.21 -10.91
C THR A 9 -7.00 11.42 -11.34
N ASP A 10 -8.09 11.41 -10.56
CA ASP A 10 -9.28 10.62 -10.87
C ASP A 10 -10.52 11.51 -10.97
N LYS A 11 -11.25 11.43 -12.09
CA LYS A 11 -12.51 12.17 -12.31
C LYS A 11 -13.60 11.82 -11.28
N LYS A 12 -13.58 10.61 -10.70
CA LYS A 12 -14.48 10.20 -9.61
C LYS A 12 -13.99 10.65 -8.24
N ARG A 13 -12.73 11.07 -8.15
CA ARG A 13 -12.05 11.53 -6.95
C ARG A 13 -11.41 12.90 -7.20
N LEU A 14 -12.18 13.85 -7.72
CA LEU A 14 -11.84 15.28 -7.67
C LEU A 14 -11.85 15.72 -6.20
N ARG A 15 -11.12 14.98 -5.37
CA ARG A 15 -10.86 15.33 -4.00
C ARG A 15 -9.57 16.14 -4.00
N GLU A 16 -9.67 17.36 -3.58
CA GLU A 16 -8.55 18.04 -2.95
C GLU A 16 -8.22 17.31 -1.64
N VAL A 17 -7.94 16.01 -1.73
CA VAL A 17 -7.60 15.20 -0.57
C VAL A 17 -6.14 15.44 -0.28
N SER A 18 -5.87 16.23 0.73
CA SER A 18 -4.55 16.35 1.31
C SER A 18 -4.35 15.20 2.31
N TYR A 19 -3.37 14.35 2.06
CA TYR A 19 -2.92 13.34 3.02
C TYR A 19 -1.85 13.88 3.99
N ASP A 20 -1.85 15.17 4.28
CA ASP A 20 -0.86 15.84 5.12
C ASP A 20 -0.74 15.21 6.52
N LEU A 21 -1.84 14.69 7.07
CA LEU A 21 -1.82 14.03 8.39
C LEU A 21 -1.13 12.68 8.33
N SER A 22 -1.28 11.93 7.24
CA SER A 22 -0.51 10.72 6.99
C SER A 22 0.98 11.07 6.93
N ILE A 23 1.35 12.02 6.07
CA ILE A 23 2.73 12.49 5.91
C ILE A 23 3.33 12.90 7.25
N LYS A 24 2.61 13.68 8.07
CA LYS A 24 3.06 14.08 9.40
C LYS A 24 3.28 12.89 10.34
N SER A 25 2.39 11.91 10.32
CA SER A 25 2.54 10.73 11.16
C SER A 25 3.76 9.90 10.75
N TRP A 26 4.00 9.77 9.45
CA TRP A 26 5.16 9.07 8.91
C TRP A 26 6.46 9.86 9.10
N GLN A 27 6.43 11.21 9.00
CA GLN A 27 7.59 12.04 9.32
C GLN A 27 8.03 11.84 10.77
N TYR A 28 7.07 11.85 11.72
CA TYR A 28 7.37 11.56 13.13
C TYR A 28 8.04 10.20 13.32
N TRP A 29 7.52 9.15 12.62
CA TRP A 29 8.11 7.83 12.69
C TRP A 29 9.51 7.78 12.05
N CYS A 30 9.70 8.44 10.91
CA CYS A 30 11.00 8.54 10.25
C CYS A 30 12.04 9.25 11.12
N ASP A 31 11.69 10.38 11.71
CA ASP A 31 12.58 11.15 12.63
C ASP A 31 13.00 10.29 13.83
N LYS A 32 12.03 9.56 14.42
CA LYS A 32 12.29 8.67 15.56
C LYS A 32 13.23 7.50 15.22
N ASN A 33 13.19 7.01 13.99
CA ASN A 33 13.94 5.84 13.55
C ASN A 33 15.14 6.19 12.65
N ASN A 34 15.47 7.47 12.52
CA ASN A 34 16.57 7.96 11.68
C ASN A 34 16.47 7.47 10.24
N CYS A 35 15.30 7.67 9.64
CA CYS A 35 14.98 7.28 8.26
C CYS A 35 14.55 8.51 7.46
N ASP A 36 14.81 8.51 6.16
CA ASP A 36 14.34 9.55 5.25
C ASP A 36 12.90 9.28 4.79
N LEU A 37 12.09 10.34 4.71
CA LEU A 37 10.75 10.31 4.12
C LEU A 37 10.80 10.86 2.70
N ILE A 38 10.45 10.03 1.72
CA ILE A 38 10.33 10.43 0.32
C ILE A 38 8.85 10.46 -0.06
N ILE A 39 8.40 11.57 -0.61
CA ILE A 39 7.01 11.76 -1.05
C ILE A 39 6.99 11.78 -2.56
N LEU A 40 6.17 10.89 -3.17
CA LEU A 40 5.90 10.94 -4.60
C LEU A 40 4.66 11.81 -4.81
N ASP A 41 4.84 13.04 -5.22
CA ASP A 41 3.78 14.04 -5.44
C ASP A 41 3.52 14.36 -6.91
N GLU A 42 4.32 13.78 -7.82
CA GLU A 42 4.16 13.89 -9.26
C GLU A 42 3.93 12.52 -9.93
N LEU A 43 3.21 12.54 -11.04
CA LEU A 43 3.02 11.35 -11.86
C LEU A 43 4.28 11.08 -12.71
N ILE A 44 4.76 9.83 -12.68
CA ILE A 44 5.86 9.36 -13.56
C ILE A 44 5.35 9.15 -14.99
N HIS A 45 4.13 8.66 -15.12
CA HIS A 45 3.42 8.49 -16.39
C HIS A 45 2.06 9.19 -16.34
N PRO A 46 1.54 9.69 -17.47
CA PRO A 46 0.17 10.20 -17.53
C PRO A 46 -0.85 9.18 -17.04
N HIS A 47 -1.93 9.63 -16.41
CA HIS A 47 -2.95 8.77 -15.80
C HIS A 47 -3.65 7.81 -16.79
N ASP A 48 -3.78 8.20 -18.06
CA ASP A 48 -4.32 7.36 -19.13
C ASP A 48 -3.35 6.24 -19.57
N VAL A 49 -2.06 6.43 -19.32
CA VAL A 49 -1.01 5.44 -19.58
C VAL A 49 -0.86 4.49 -18.39
N MET A 50 -0.84 5.01 -17.16
CA MET A 50 -0.62 4.19 -15.96
C MET A 50 -1.49 4.64 -14.78
N LYS A 51 -2.15 3.68 -14.12
CA LYS A 51 -2.87 3.95 -12.87
C LYS A 51 -1.89 4.28 -11.74
N ILE A 52 -2.28 5.21 -10.86
CA ILE A 52 -1.42 5.74 -9.80
C ILE A 52 -0.79 4.66 -8.91
N ASN A 53 -1.50 3.56 -8.66
CA ASN A 53 -1.01 2.47 -7.81
C ASN A 53 0.30 1.84 -8.31
N PHE A 54 0.57 1.88 -9.62
CA PHE A 54 1.78 1.32 -10.21
C PHE A 54 3.00 2.24 -10.06
N HIS A 55 2.81 3.53 -9.84
CA HIS A 55 3.91 4.50 -9.77
C HIS A 55 4.88 4.23 -8.61
N ARG A 56 4.40 3.60 -7.53
CA ARG A 56 5.23 3.21 -6.37
C ARG A 56 6.38 2.27 -6.72
N TYR A 57 6.23 1.48 -7.79
CA TYR A 57 7.22 0.50 -8.21
C TYR A 57 8.40 1.11 -8.97
N TYR A 58 8.38 2.42 -9.21
CA TYR A 58 9.53 3.18 -9.70
C TYR A 58 10.42 3.76 -8.58
N ALA A 59 10.16 3.41 -7.32
CA ALA A 59 10.92 3.97 -6.21
C ALA A 59 12.43 3.69 -6.32
N PHE A 60 12.85 2.53 -6.83
CA PHE A 60 14.26 2.23 -7.10
C PHE A 60 14.85 3.20 -8.14
N ASP A 61 14.15 3.41 -9.26
CA ASP A 61 14.61 4.31 -10.31
C ASP A 61 14.68 5.76 -9.84
N ILE A 62 13.69 6.20 -9.07
CA ILE A 62 13.66 7.56 -8.51
C ILE A 62 14.85 7.80 -7.58
N LEU A 63 15.12 6.87 -6.66
CA LEU A 63 16.20 7.01 -5.69
C LEU A 63 17.57 6.92 -6.36
N ASP A 64 17.78 5.95 -7.25
CA ASP A 64 19.04 5.78 -7.97
C ASP A 64 19.34 6.99 -8.88
N ASN A 65 18.33 7.52 -9.60
CA ASN A 65 18.49 8.71 -10.44
C ASN A 65 18.72 9.99 -9.63
N SER A 66 18.25 10.03 -8.39
CA SER A 66 18.45 11.15 -7.46
C SER A 66 19.77 11.06 -6.70
N GLY A 67 20.54 9.99 -6.88
CA GLY A 67 21.79 9.74 -6.17
C GLY A 67 21.62 9.51 -4.66
N VAL A 68 20.45 9.07 -4.23
CA VAL A 68 20.14 8.77 -2.82
C VAL A 68 20.65 7.38 -2.49
N GLU A 69 21.55 7.28 -1.51
CA GLU A 69 22.00 6.00 -0.97
C GLU A 69 20.95 5.43 -0.02
N TYR A 70 20.65 4.13 -0.14
CA TYR A 70 19.70 3.43 0.70
C TYR A 70 20.02 1.94 0.82
N ASP A 71 19.70 1.34 1.96
CA ASP A 71 19.78 -0.10 2.20
C ASP A 71 18.45 -0.78 1.94
N GLN A 72 17.36 -0.19 2.44
CA GLN A 72 16.00 -0.69 2.32
C GLN A 72 15.02 0.42 1.98
N ILE A 73 13.93 0.07 1.31
CA ILE A 73 12.81 0.97 0.99
C ILE A 73 11.55 0.39 1.62
N LEU A 74 10.85 1.20 2.42
CA LEU A 74 9.49 0.91 2.87
C LEU A 74 8.52 1.72 2.02
N ILE A 75 7.58 1.03 1.35
CA ILE A 75 6.47 1.66 0.65
C ILE A 75 5.21 1.57 1.50
N THR A 76 4.47 2.67 1.56
CA THR A 76 3.15 2.71 2.21
C THR A 76 2.17 3.56 1.40
N ASP A 77 0.87 3.28 1.57
CA ASP A 77 -0.18 4.10 0.99
C ASP A 77 -0.33 5.43 1.73
N ALA A 78 -0.71 6.49 1.00
CA ALA A 78 -0.88 7.84 1.55
C ALA A 78 -2.11 7.99 2.46
N ASP A 79 -3.07 7.06 2.40
CA ASP A 79 -4.27 7.04 3.24
C ASP A 79 -4.08 6.28 4.57
N ALA A 80 -2.85 6.22 5.08
CA ALA A 80 -2.50 5.47 6.29
C ALA A 80 -1.94 6.38 7.40
N ILE A 81 -2.39 6.18 8.63
CA ILE A 81 -1.83 6.78 9.84
C ILE A 81 -1.04 5.71 10.60
N ILE A 82 0.21 6.01 10.94
CA ILE A 82 1.04 5.12 11.75
C ILE A 82 0.92 5.49 13.24
N HIS A 83 0.90 4.48 14.11
CA HIS A 83 0.96 4.71 15.56
C HIS A 83 2.38 5.15 15.99
N PRO A 84 2.54 6.17 16.87
CA PRO A 84 3.86 6.69 17.27
C PRO A 84 4.77 5.65 17.96
N ASP A 85 4.19 4.59 18.52
CA ASP A 85 4.93 3.50 19.17
C ASP A 85 5.25 2.33 18.24
N CYS A 86 5.01 2.44 16.94
CA CYS A 86 5.44 1.40 16.00
C CYS A 86 6.96 1.22 16.05
N PRO A 87 7.44 -0.04 15.94
CA PRO A 87 8.86 -0.33 15.93
C PRO A 87 9.54 0.19 14.65
N ASN A 88 10.86 0.16 14.63
CA ASN A 88 11.61 0.28 13.40
C ASN A 88 11.38 -0.98 12.54
N PHE A 89 10.60 -0.85 11.47
CA PHE A 89 10.27 -1.97 10.61
C PHE A 89 11.47 -2.52 9.85
N PHE A 90 12.48 -1.70 9.56
CA PHE A 90 13.68 -2.12 8.84
C PHE A 90 14.50 -3.15 9.62
N GLU A 91 14.45 -3.10 10.96
CA GLU A 91 15.09 -4.09 11.83
C GLU A 91 14.36 -5.45 11.86
N LEU A 92 13.12 -5.50 11.35
CA LEU A 92 12.30 -6.70 11.38
C LEU A 92 12.34 -7.52 10.09
N THR A 93 13.13 -7.12 9.08
CA THR A 93 13.04 -7.69 7.73
C THR A 93 13.83 -8.99 7.54
N ASP A 94 14.91 -9.20 8.29
CA ASP A 94 15.89 -10.28 8.03
C ASP A 94 16.41 -10.26 6.59
N ASN A 95 16.48 -9.07 5.97
CA ASN A 95 16.82 -8.85 4.56
C ASN A 95 15.88 -9.53 3.53
N LYS A 96 14.70 -10.02 3.97
CA LYS A 96 13.71 -10.66 3.12
C LYS A 96 12.73 -9.64 2.54
N TYR A 97 12.05 -10.01 1.46
CA TYR A 97 10.90 -9.27 0.96
C TYR A 97 9.81 -9.25 2.03
N THR A 98 9.61 -8.13 2.68
CA THR A 98 8.80 -8.06 3.89
C THR A 98 7.47 -7.36 3.65
N VAL A 99 6.39 -7.99 4.07
CA VAL A 99 5.01 -7.59 3.79
C VAL A 99 4.10 -7.88 4.99
N THR A 100 2.84 -7.46 4.88
CA THR A 100 1.75 -7.89 5.78
C THR A 100 0.68 -8.60 4.98
N MET A 101 -0.06 -9.52 5.62
CA MET A 101 -1.20 -10.18 4.98
C MET A 101 -2.23 -9.15 4.53
N ALA A 102 -2.84 -9.34 3.35
CA ALA A 102 -3.91 -8.48 2.88
C ALA A 102 -5.15 -8.57 3.76
N GLY A 103 -5.67 -7.41 4.15
CA GLY A 103 -6.84 -7.31 5.02
C GLY A 103 -8.18 -7.15 4.29
N GLY A 104 -8.22 -7.26 2.97
CA GLY A 104 -9.45 -7.14 2.17
C GLY A 104 -10.44 -8.30 2.36
N SER A 105 -11.60 -8.21 1.71
CA SER A 105 -12.59 -9.28 1.78
C SER A 105 -12.07 -10.57 1.13
N TYR A 106 -12.43 -11.71 1.71
CA TYR A 106 -12.06 -13.02 1.20
C TYR A 106 -12.51 -13.22 -0.25
N ASP A 107 -13.76 -12.85 -0.56
CA ASP A 107 -14.31 -12.91 -1.92
C ASP A 107 -13.46 -12.12 -2.93
N TRP A 108 -13.08 -10.89 -2.59
CA TRP A 108 -12.28 -10.05 -3.47
C TRP A 108 -10.88 -10.64 -3.74
N ILE A 109 -10.25 -11.21 -2.70
CA ILE A 109 -8.95 -11.87 -2.83
C ILE A 109 -9.07 -13.11 -3.72
N CYS A 110 -10.07 -13.97 -3.50
CA CYS A 110 -10.30 -15.16 -4.32
C CYS A 110 -10.56 -14.81 -5.78
N ARG A 111 -11.46 -13.85 -6.06
CA ARG A 111 -11.72 -13.38 -7.44
C ARG A 111 -10.45 -12.84 -8.09
N SER A 112 -9.63 -12.10 -7.35
CA SER A 112 -8.35 -11.60 -7.87
C SER A 112 -7.40 -12.74 -8.21
N LEU A 113 -7.20 -13.70 -7.31
CA LEU A 113 -6.35 -14.87 -7.55
C LEU A 113 -6.81 -15.69 -8.75
N GLU A 114 -8.09 -16.04 -8.82
CA GLU A 114 -8.62 -16.88 -9.89
C GLU A 114 -8.52 -16.22 -11.27
N ASN A 115 -8.91 -14.95 -11.36
CA ASN A 115 -8.91 -14.26 -12.65
C ASN A 115 -7.48 -13.96 -13.13
N TYR A 116 -6.60 -13.45 -12.27
CA TYR A 116 -5.21 -13.20 -12.66
C TYR A 116 -4.46 -14.49 -12.98
N SER A 117 -4.68 -15.57 -12.21
CA SER A 117 -4.17 -16.91 -12.53
C SER A 117 -4.54 -17.33 -13.94
N LYS A 118 -5.85 -17.30 -14.26
CA LYS A 118 -6.40 -17.77 -15.53
C LYS A 118 -5.99 -16.91 -16.72
N PHE A 119 -6.09 -15.60 -16.60
CA PHE A 119 -5.95 -14.70 -17.75
C PHE A 119 -4.56 -14.09 -17.92
N LEU A 120 -3.70 -14.13 -16.88
CA LEU A 120 -2.39 -13.49 -16.94
C LEU A 120 -1.23 -14.42 -16.57
N PHE A 121 -1.43 -15.38 -15.69
CA PHE A 121 -0.35 -16.22 -15.17
C PHE A 121 -0.44 -17.69 -15.54
N ASN A 122 -1.07 -18.02 -16.67
CA ASN A 122 -1.12 -19.38 -17.26
C ASN A 122 -1.62 -20.45 -16.28
N ASN A 123 -2.68 -20.18 -15.53
CA ASN A 123 -3.26 -21.02 -14.50
C ASN A 123 -2.32 -21.36 -13.32
N LYS A 124 -1.20 -20.65 -13.19
CA LYS A 124 -0.38 -20.74 -11.98
C LYS A 124 -1.09 -20.07 -10.81
N THR A 125 -0.90 -20.59 -9.61
CA THR A 125 -1.47 -20.04 -8.39
C THR A 125 -0.50 -20.21 -7.22
N PHE A 126 -0.84 -19.65 -6.09
CA PHE A 126 -0.11 -19.76 -4.82
C PHE A 126 -1.12 -19.84 -3.65
N PRO A 127 -0.69 -20.28 -2.46
CA PRO A 127 -1.58 -20.36 -1.31
C PRO A 127 -2.17 -19.00 -0.93
N LEU A 128 -3.48 -18.97 -0.67
CA LEU A 128 -4.23 -17.73 -0.36
C LEU A 128 -3.63 -16.94 0.81
N TRP A 129 -3.12 -17.61 1.83
CA TRP A 129 -2.50 -16.99 3.01
C TRP A 129 -1.17 -16.29 2.70
N ASN A 130 -0.62 -16.49 1.51
CA ASN A 130 0.54 -15.75 1.02
C ASN A 130 0.15 -14.46 0.27
N TYR A 131 -1.17 -14.15 0.19
CA TYR A 131 -1.63 -12.94 -0.44
C TYR A 131 -1.43 -11.74 0.49
N PHE A 132 -0.55 -10.82 0.10
CA PHE A 132 -0.15 -9.68 0.92
C PHE A 132 -0.73 -8.36 0.43
N ASN A 133 -0.74 -7.35 1.30
CA ASN A 133 -1.16 -5.99 1.00
C ASN A 133 -0.04 -5.25 0.25
N ALA A 134 -0.34 -4.74 -0.95
CA ALA A 134 0.59 -3.94 -1.74
C ALA A 134 0.87 -2.54 -1.15
N GLY A 135 0.02 -2.07 -0.25
CA GLY A 135 0.19 -0.81 0.47
C GLY A 135 1.19 -0.84 1.62
N PHE A 136 1.87 -1.98 1.85
CA PHE A 136 2.98 -2.08 2.79
C PHE A 136 3.98 -3.11 2.29
N GLN A 137 5.14 -2.65 1.86
CA GLN A 137 6.21 -3.51 1.36
C GLN A 137 7.56 -2.94 1.81
N ILE A 138 8.45 -3.79 2.34
CA ILE A 138 9.84 -3.44 2.62
C ILE A 138 10.73 -4.29 1.75
N VAL A 139 11.59 -3.63 0.99
CA VAL A 139 12.45 -4.24 -0.02
C VAL A 139 13.88 -3.69 0.08
N ASN A 140 14.83 -4.39 -0.50
CA ASN A 140 16.19 -3.93 -0.70
C ASN A 140 16.59 -4.05 -2.18
N LYS A 141 17.79 -3.62 -2.54
CA LYS A 141 18.28 -3.62 -3.94
C LYS A 141 18.19 -5.00 -4.63
N SER A 142 18.32 -6.11 -3.88
CA SER A 142 18.20 -7.46 -4.45
C SER A 142 16.79 -7.82 -4.93
N HIS A 143 15.77 -7.08 -4.50
CA HIS A 143 14.37 -7.28 -4.85
C HIS A 143 13.91 -6.45 -6.07
N ARG A 144 14.76 -5.54 -6.58
CA ARG A 144 14.42 -4.62 -7.69
C ARG A 144 13.81 -5.35 -8.89
N TYR A 145 14.40 -6.47 -9.29
CA TYR A 145 13.95 -7.27 -10.45
C TYR A 145 12.46 -7.71 -10.36
N LEU A 146 11.89 -7.80 -9.16
CA LEU A 146 10.48 -8.14 -8.97
C LEU A 146 9.58 -6.97 -9.38
N TRP A 147 9.99 -5.75 -9.07
CA TRP A 147 9.26 -4.55 -9.45
C TRP A 147 9.41 -4.25 -10.93
N ASP A 148 10.61 -4.42 -11.49
CA ASP A 148 10.83 -4.33 -12.93
C ASP A 148 9.94 -5.33 -13.67
N LYS A 149 9.87 -6.57 -13.20
CA LYS A 149 8.99 -7.61 -13.76
C LYS A 149 7.50 -7.27 -13.62
N LEU A 150 7.09 -6.63 -12.52
CA LEU A 150 5.72 -6.15 -12.36
C LEU A 150 5.40 -5.09 -13.42
N ILE A 151 6.27 -4.11 -13.61
CA ILE A 151 6.10 -3.03 -14.59
C ILE A 151 6.05 -3.60 -16.01
N ASP A 152 6.95 -4.51 -16.35
CA ASP A 152 6.92 -5.22 -17.65
C ASP A 152 5.61 -6.00 -17.84
N THR A 153 5.16 -6.70 -16.80
CA THR A 153 3.89 -7.43 -16.83
C THR A 153 2.71 -6.50 -17.09
N TYR A 154 2.70 -5.33 -16.43
CA TYR A 154 1.68 -4.32 -16.61
C TYR A 154 1.65 -3.81 -18.06
N PHE A 155 2.78 -3.32 -18.58
CA PHE A 155 2.83 -2.74 -19.93
C PHE A 155 2.52 -3.75 -21.02
N ASN A 156 2.99 -4.99 -20.89
CA ASN A 156 2.73 -6.04 -21.87
C ASN A 156 1.28 -6.57 -21.86
N ASN A 157 0.48 -6.25 -20.82
CA ASN A 157 -0.85 -6.82 -20.62
C ASN A 157 -1.93 -5.81 -20.23
N GLN A 158 -1.74 -4.53 -20.50
CA GLN A 158 -2.63 -3.43 -20.06
C GLN A 158 -4.10 -3.68 -20.41
N GLU A 159 -4.38 -4.12 -21.65
CA GLU A 159 -5.75 -4.37 -22.10
C GLU A 159 -6.41 -5.51 -21.32
N SER A 160 -5.69 -6.61 -21.13
CA SER A 160 -6.19 -7.77 -20.36
C SER A 160 -6.44 -7.41 -18.90
N ILE A 161 -5.51 -6.64 -18.28
CA ILE A 161 -5.64 -6.16 -16.91
C ILE A 161 -6.86 -5.24 -16.78
N ARG A 162 -7.04 -4.30 -17.70
CA ARG A 162 -8.21 -3.39 -17.72
C ARG A 162 -9.51 -4.17 -17.85
N LYS A 163 -9.60 -5.12 -18.78
CA LYS A 163 -10.79 -5.98 -18.96
C LYS A 163 -11.10 -6.78 -17.69
N MET A 164 -10.10 -7.33 -16.99
CA MET A 164 -10.33 -8.03 -15.73
C MET A 164 -10.87 -7.11 -14.64
N GLN A 165 -10.30 -5.91 -14.50
CA GLN A 165 -10.76 -4.93 -13.52
C GLN A 165 -12.20 -4.47 -13.77
N ASP A 166 -12.54 -4.20 -15.02
CA ASP A 166 -13.86 -3.68 -15.41
C ASP A 166 -14.95 -4.77 -15.32
N ASN A 167 -14.64 -6.01 -15.64
CA ASN A 167 -15.63 -7.10 -15.69
C ASN A 167 -15.75 -7.89 -14.38
N PHE A 168 -14.66 -8.02 -13.61
CA PHE A 168 -14.62 -8.87 -12.42
C PHE A 168 -14.38 -8.09 -11.11
N TYR A 169 -14.21 -6.77 -11.20
CA TYR A 169 -13.96 -5.91 -10.03
C TYR A 169 -12.80 -6.40 -9.15
N VAL A 170 -11.73 -6.85 -9.80
CA VAL A 170 -10.51 -7.33 -9.16
C VAL A 170 -9.52 -6.19 -8.88
N GLY A 171 -8.48 -6.49 -8.08
CA GLY A 171 -7.46 -5.49 -7.74
C GLY A 171 -6.64 -5.00 -8.95
N THR A 172 -5.90 -3.93 -8.73
CA THR A 172 -5.05 -3.29 -9.76
C THR A 172 -3.63 -3.86 -9.74
N ASP A 173 -2.73 -3.24 -9.01
CA ASP A 173 -1.33 -3.64 -8.85
C ASP A 173 -1.15 -4.80 -7.87
N GLN A 174 -1.96 -4.84 -6.82
CA GLN A 174 -1.80 -5.82 -5.75
C GLN A 174 -1.85 -7.29 -6.21
N PRO A 175 -2.78 -7.74 -7.08
CA PRO A 175 -2.71 -9.11 -7.59
C PRO A 175 -1.41 -9.37 -8.37
N ILE A 176 -0.97 -8.44 -9.20
CA ILE A 176 0.21 -8.64 -10.07
C ILE A 176 1.46 -8.81 -9.22
N ILE A 177 1.71 -7.92 -8.23
CA ILE A 177 2.89 -8.05 -7.38
C ILE A 177 2.83 -9.33 -6.55
N ASN A 178 1.64 -9.73 -6.08
CA ASN A 178 1.47 -10.99 -5.38
C ASN A 178 1.86 -12.19 -6.25
N PHE A 179 1.43 -12.23 -7.52
CA PHE A 179 1.85 -13.29 -8.45
C PHE A 179 3.36 -13.22 -8.75
N VAL A 180 3.89 -12.04 -9.02
CA VAL A 180 5.32 -11.87 -9.32
C VAL A 180 6.18 -12.37 -8.17
N VAL A 181 5.87 -12.00 -6.94
CA VAL A 181 6.63 -12.40 -5.74
C VAL A 181 6.46 -13.89 -5.45
N ASN A 182 5.22 -14.38 -5.35
CA ASN A 182 4.95 -15.77 -4.97
C ASN A 182 5.39 -16.81 -6.02
N LEU A 183 5.45 -16.44 -7.30
CA LEU A 183 5.96 -17.32 -8.37
C LEU A 183 7.48 -17.17 -8.58
N SER A 184 8.14 -16.30 -7.85
CA SER A 184 9.59 -16.18 -7.79
C SER A 184 10.10 -16.94 -6.57
N ASN A 185 11.36 -17.38 -6.61
CA ASN A 185 11.97 -18.08 -5.48
C ASN A 185 12.54 -17.10 -4.44
N VAL A 186 11.84 -15.97 -4.19
CA VAL A 186 12.27 -14.98 -3.20
C VAL A 186 11.74 -15.35 -1.82
N GLU A 187 12.59 -15.24 -0.81
CA GLU A 187 12.15 -15.39 0.57
C GLU A 187 11.29 -14.21 1.01
N THR A 188 10.08 -14.50 1.45
CA THR A 188 9.12 -13.51 1.91
C THR A 188 8.93 -13.60 3.42
N LYS A 189 8.93 -12.47 4.11
CA LYS A 189 8.62 -12.36 5.54
C LYS A 189 7.29 -11.65 5.74
N PHE A 190 6.39 -12.30 6.49
CA PHE A 190 5.12 -11.70 6.89
C PHE A 190 5.24 -11.10 8.30
N LEU A 191 5.05 -9.80 8.41
CA LEU A 191 4.91 -9.14 9.70
C LEU A 191 3.48 -9.28 10.24
N PRO A 192 3.26 -9.09 11.55
CA PRO A 192 1.93 -9.08 12.14
C PRO A 192 0.95 -8.17 11.40
N TYR A 193 -0.29 -8.62 11.23
CA TYR A 193 -1.34 -7.93 10.50
C TYR A 193 -1.56 -6.47 10.97
N GLN A 194 -1.37 -6.20 12.25
CA GLN A 194 -1.52 -4.84 12.81
C GLN A 194 -0.60 -3.79 12.15
N TYR A 195 0.47 -4.21 11.49
CA TYR A 195 1.39 -3.29 10.79
C TYR A 195 0.93 -2.86 9.40
N CYS A 196 -0.25 -3.29 8.96
CA CYS A 196 -1.00 -2.66 7.86
C CYS A 196 -2.46 -3.11 7.89
N MET A 197 -3.25 -2.50 8.75
CA MET A 197 -4.68 -2.81 8.87
C MET A 197 -5.46 -2.03 7.83
N ALA A 198 -5.80 -2.69 6.74
CA ALA A 198 -6.68 -2.17 5.71
C ALA A 198 -8.15 -2.55 5.95
N ASP A 199 -9.08 -1.89 5.24
CA ASP A 199 -10.52 -2.19 5.26
C ASP A 199 -11.12 -2.10 6.68
N LEU A 200 -10.74 -1.08 7.43
CA LEU A 200 -11.19 -0.87 8.82
C LEU A 200 -12.71 -0.71 8.91
N HIS A 201 -13.34 -0.07 7.92
CA HIS A 201 -14.78 0.09 7.85
C HIS A 201 -15.48 -1.25 7.65
N GLY A 202 -15.05 -2.03 6.69
CA GLY A 202 -15.63 -3.35 6.37
C GLY A 202 -15.52 -4.35 7.52
N LYS A 203 -14.59 -4.13 8.45
CA LYS A 203 -14.41 -4.97 9.65
C LYS A 203 -15.17 -4.49 10.88
N GLY A 204 -15.85 -3.33 10.79
CA GLY A 204 -16.53 -2.74 11.94
C GLY A 204 -15.58 -2.31 13.07
N ILE A 205 -14.32 -1.99 12.75
CA ILE A 205 -13.31 -1.59 13.74
C ILE A 205 -13.38 -0.08 14.03
N LEU A 206 -13.90 0.71 13.10
CA LEU A 206 -14.02 2.16 13.26
C LEU A 206 -15.13 2.49 14.23
N ASP A 207 -14.76 2.85 15.45
CA ASP A 207 -15.66 3.37 16.49
C ASP A 207 -15.28 4.80 16.90
N GLU A 208 -16.22 5.53 17.50
CA GLU A 208 -16.02 6.91 17.91
C GLU A 208 -14.93 7.08 18.98
N ASP A 209 -14.66 6.05 19.78
CA ASP A 209 -13.63 6.04 20.84
C ASP A 209 -12.26 5.58 20.34
N LEU A 210 -12.14 5.20 19.08
CA LEU A 210 -10.92 4.68 18.47
C LEU A 210 -10.27 3.56 19.31
N THR A 211 -11.08 2.66 19.84
CA THR A 211 -10.65 1.61 20.76
C THR A 211 -9.52 0.76 20.19
N PHE A 212 -9.53 0.51 18.88
CA PHE A 212 -8.52 -0.26 18.19
C PHE A 212 -7.11 0.36 18.29
N THR A 213 -7.00 1.69 18.36
CA THR A 213 -5.69 2.37 18.47
C THR A 213 -5.05 2.17 19.84
N LYS A 214 -5.84 1.94 20.87
CA LYS A 214 -5.36 1.72 22.25
C LYS A 214 -4.78 0.31 22.42
N VAL A 215 -5.24 -0.65 21.62
CA VAL A 215 -4.88 -2.07 21.72
C VAL A 215 -3.86 -2.47 20.66
N LEU A 216 -4.02 -1.98 19.43
CA LEU A 216 -3.23 -2.37 18.28
C LEU A 216 -2.33 -1.20 17.85
N LYS A 217 -1.09 -1.20 18.33
CA LYS A 217 -0.07 -0.23 17.91
C LYS A 217 0.44 -0.61 16.52
N GLY A 218 -0.16 -0.02 15.49
CA GLY A 218 0.06 -0.43 14.10
C GLY A 218 -0.09 0.69 13.09
N ILE A 219 -0.34 0.30 11.85
CA ILE A 219 -0.65 1.19 10.74
C ILE A 219 -2.10 1.00 10.37
N TYR A 220 -2.85 2.10 10.31
CA TYR A 220 -4.29 2.13 10.07
C TYR A 220 -4.54 2.73 8.70
N GLN A 221 -4.95 1.90 7.73
CA GLN A 221 -5.20 2.32 6.35
C GLN A 221 -6.69 2.64 6.16
N TYR A 222 -6.98 3.86 5.68
CA TYR A 222 -8.32 4.42 5.52
C TYR A 222 -8.75 4.47 4.05
N ASN A 223 -8.79 3.32 3.41
CA ASN A 223 -9.14 3.25 2.01
C ASN A 223 -10.65 3.42 1.78
N ALA A 224 -11.04 4.51 1.12
CA ALA A 224 -12.37 4.77 0.57
C ALA A 224 -13.55 4.45 1.53
N ILE A 225 -13.54 5.04 2.74
CA ILE A 225 -14.59 4.82 3.74
C ILE A 225 -15.87 5.56 3.33
N PRO A 226 -16.98 4.84 3.03
CA PRO A 226 -18.23 5.46 2.66
C PRO A 226 -18.94 6.09 3.87
N ASP A 227 -19.75 7.10 3.61
CA ASP A 227 -20.79 7.58 4.53
C ASP A 227 -22.16 7.05 4.13
N ASN A 228 -23.16 7.20 5.01
CA ASN A 228 -24.56 6.83 4.74
C ASN A 228 -25.16 7.56 3.53
N ASP A 229 -24.66 8.74 3.22
CA ASP A 229 -25.04 9.58 2.05
C ASP A 229 -24.10 9.41 0.87
N GLY A 230 -23.18 8.44 0.91
CA GLY A 230 -22.18 8.21 -0.15
C GLY A 230 -21.02 9.20 -0.17
N ALA A 231 -20.91 10.11 0.82
CA ALA A 231 -19.76 10.97 1.01
C ALA A 231 -18.55 10.15 1.48
N ASP A 232 -17.35 10.65 1.22
CA ASP A 232 -16.13 10.00 1.67
C ASP A 232 -15.70 10.52 3.05
N ARG A 233 -15.69 9.64 4.02
CA ARG A 233 -15.26 9.92 5.39
C ARG A 233 -13.81 9.57 5.69
N THR A 234 -13.02 9.21 4.70
CA THR A 234 -11.60 8.86 4.88
C THR A 234 -10.85 9.94 5.66
N LEU A 235 -10.96 11.21 5.23
CA LEU A 235 -10.28 12.32 5.91
C LEU A 235 -10.79 12.58 7.33
N TYR A 236 -12.08 12.40 7.57
CA TYR A 236 -12.63 12.53 8.91
C TYR A 236 -11.98 11.53 9.87
N TRP A 237 -11.91 10.25 9.47
CA TRP A 237 -11.32 9.20 10.31
C TRP A 237 -9.81 9.34 10.44
N MET A 238 -9.11 9.72 9.37
CA MET A 238 -7.67 10.03 9.44
C MET A 238 -7.39 11.15 10.42
N LYS A 239 -8.15 12.26 10.33
CA LYS A 239 -7.98 13.40 11.24
C LYS A 239 -8.25 13.00 12.68
N LYS A 240 -9.37 12.31 12.93
CA LYS A 240 -9.74 11.86 14.27
C LYS A 240 -8.67 10.95 14.88
N THR A 241 -8.14 10.01 14.10
CA THR A 241 -7.07 9.13 14.55
C THR A 241 -5.78 9.89 14.82
N TYR A 242 -5.39 10.80 13.91
CA TYR A 242 -4.20 11.62 14.09
C TYR A 242 -4.28 12.47 15.35
N ASP A 243 -5.40 13.18 15.55
CA ASP A 243 -5.61 14.03 16.74
C ASP A 243 -5.54 13.21 18.04
N ASN A 244 -6.10 11.99 18.03
CA ASN A 244 -6.06 11.09 19.19
C ASN A 244 -4.63 10.59 19.50
N LEU A 245 -3.82 10.31 18.49
CA LEU A 245 -2.47 9.73 18.67
C LEU A 245 -1.38 10.78 18.86
N TYR A 246 -1.53 11.94 18.23
CA TYR A 246 -0.48 12.96 18.15
C TYR A 246 -0.88 14.29 18.79
N GLY A 247 -2.14 14.46 19.21
CA GLY A 247 -2.63 15.73 19.77
C GLY A 247 -1.90 16.17 21.05
N GLU A 248 -1.43 15.22 21.85
CA GLU A 248 -0.69 15.48 23.09
C GLU A 248 0.84 15.50 22.90
N LEU A 249 1.35 15.13 21.72
CA LEU A 249 2.79 15.08 21.42
C LEU A 249 3.35 16.41 20.89
N LYS A 250 2.59 17.50 20.99
CA LYS A 250 2.95 18.85 20.54
C LYS A 250 3.75 19.60 21.61
#